data_f9f3855f349dd3707690062cb1683d6d
#
_entry.id   f9f3855f349dd3707690062cb1683d6d
#
_cell.length_a   1.000
_cell.length_b   1.000
_cell.length_c   1.000
_cell.angle_alpha   90.00
_cell.angle_beta   90.00
_cell.angle_gamma   90.00
#
_symmetry.space_group_name_H-M   'P 1'
#
loop_
_entity.id
_entity.type
_entity.pdbx_description
1 polymer ?
#
loop_
_entity_poly.entity_id
_entity_poly.type
_entity_poly.pdbx_seq_one_letter_code
_entity_poly.pdbx_strand_id
1 'polypeptide(L)'
;MVTTKKSNLPIYHGNDSKEFVPAYTAENIKVCNPLVADINLPSTHDFIRSLSEDKKVGLAGIAILKDGKLVAEHYVPPYGAGYRHVSFSMCKSVTSMAVGLAMEEGLLSLDEKLVDIFPEYTGLFTKKAMKEVTVKHLLTMTAGVKFDEVSSYFAEDWRKSFIGSDVSFAPGTDFTYNSLNTYMLAAIVTRRAGCSMLAYLKSRLFRPLGIHNITWDCCPKGIERGGWGMKLSLQDMVKLGELYLNDGAIIRDGKHIQLLSRAWIRESTQTHVEFEDTTLTKGYGYQIWCLKDGAWLFNGVFGQNVYIN
;
A
#
# COMPACT_ATOMS: atom_id res chain seq x y z
N MET A 1 6.08 -16.72 22.43
CA MET A 1 4.72 -17.30 22.59
C MET A 1 3.74 -16.12 22.66
N VAL A 2 2.97 -15.89 21.62
CA VAL A 2 1.89 -14.92 21.64
C VAL A 2 0.68 -15.62 22.22
N THR A 3 0.31 -15.29 23.42
CA THR A 3 -0.91 -15.82 24.07
C THR A 3 -2.12 -15.23 23.35
N THR A 4 -2.83 -16.03 22.60
CA THR A 4 -4.14 -15.70 22.05
C THR A 4 -5.13 -15.49 23.21
N LYS A 5 -5.39 -14.23 23.58
CA LYS A 5 -6.59 -13.93 24.38
C LYS A 5 -7.80 -14.16 23.48
N LYS A 6 -8.53 -15.24 23.70
CA LYS A 6 -9.88 -15.40 23.17
C LYS A 6 -10.69 -14.19 23.63
N SER A 7 -11.21 -13.38 22.70
CA SER A 7 -12.14 -12.32 23.07
C SER A 7 -13.40 -12.97 23.64
N ASN A 8 -13.82 -12.59 24.83
CA ASN A 8 -15.08 -13.03 25.45
C ASN A 8 -16.31 -12.30 24.86
N LEU A 9 -16.17 -11.69 23.69
CA LEU A 9 -17.29 -11.04 23.02
C LEU A 9 -18.17 -12.09 22.36
N PRO A 10 -19.50 -11.97 22.43
CA PRO A 10 -20.39 -12.85 21.69
C PRO A 10 -20.12 -12.70 20.21
N ILE A 11 -19.83 -13.80 19.61
CA ILE A 11 -19.33 -13.94 18.25
C ILE A 11 -20.52 -14.32 17.39
N TYR A 12 -20.69 -13.69 16.23
CA TYR A 12 -21.71 -14.10 15.30
C TYR A 12 -21.26 -15.38 14.58
N HIS A 13 -22.01 -16.45 14.81
CA HIS A 13 -21.87 -17.70 14.09
C HIS A 13 -22.99 -17.72 13.03
N GLY A 14 -22.61 -17.70 11.76
CA GLY A 14 -23.56 -17.94 10.68
C GLY A 14 -24.17 -19.35 10.78
N ASN A 15 -25.32 -19.57 10.16
CA ASN A 15 -26.05 -20.84 10.22
C ASN A 15 -25.26 -22.07 9.72
N ASP A 16 -24.11 -21.91 9.12
CA ASP A 16 -23.30 -22.97 8.49
C ASP A 16 -22.00 -23.30 9.22
N SER A 17 -21.90 -23.09 10.52
CA SER A 17 -20.67 -23.38 11.30
C SER A 17 -19.37 -22.70 10.80
N LYS A 18 -19.41 -21.87 9.77
CA LYS A 18 -18.30 -21.05 9.30
C LYS A 18 -18.36 -19.72 10.05
N GLU A 19 -17.52 -19.62 11.05
CA GLU A 19 -17.48 -18.47 11.95
C GLU A 19 -16.84 -17.26 11.24
N PHE A 20 -17.57 -16.15 11.12
CA PHE A 20 -17.01 -14.84 10.75
C PHE A 20 -16.45 -14.13 11.98
N VAL A 21 -15.61 -14.85 12.69
CA VAL A 21 -15.00 -14.39 13.92
C VAL A 21 -13.57 -14.10 13.63
N PRO A 22 -13.00 -13.00 14.14
CA PRO A 22 -11.58 -12.84 14.10
C PRO A 22 -10.89 -14.07 14.70
N ALA A 23 -10.27 -14.89 13.85
CA ALA A 23 -9.55 -16.09 14.27
C ALA A 23 -8.31 -15.75 15.09
N TYR A 24 -7.91 -14.47 15.03
CA TYR A 24 -6.70 -13.97 15.64
C TYR A 24 -6.84 -12.47 15.86
N THR A 25 -6.44 -11.98 17.01
CA THR A 25 -6.41 -10.54 17.29
C THR A 25 -5.00 -10.04 17.07
N ALA A 26 -4.79 -9.29 15.99
CA ALA A 26 -3.52 -8.62 15.78
C ALA A 26 -3.31 -7.54 16.85
N GLU A 27 -2.06 -7.32 17.21
CA GLU A 27 -1.70 -6.21 18.07
C GLU A 27 -2.24 -4.89 17.47
N ASN A 28 -2.87 -4.06 18.30
CA ASN A 28 -3.47 -2.78 17.97
C ASN A 28 -4.77 -2.80 17.12
N ILE A 29 -5.31 -3.95 16.74
CA ILE A 29 -6.66 -4.02 16.16
C ILE A 29 -7.68 -4.26 17.26
N LYS A 30 -8.66 -3.36 17.37
CA LYS A 30 -9.82 -3.57 18.24
C LYS A 30 -10.84 -4.45 17.57
N VAL A 31 -11.31 -5.47 18.27
CA VAL A 31 -12.40 -6.34 17.82
C VAL A 31 -13.71 -5.87 18.43
N CYS A 32 -14.78 -5.87 17.67
CA CYS A 32 -16.11 -5.50 18.12
C CYS A 32 -17.12 -6.56 17.77
N ASN A 33 -18.14 -6.73 18.64
CA ASN A 33 -19.32 -7.48 18.26
C ASN A 33 -20.04 -6.72 17.12
N PRO A 34 -20.29 -7.34 15.96
CA PRO A 34 -20.97 -6.71 14.84
C PRO A 34 -22.32 -6.08 15.18
N LEU A 35 -23.09 -6.68 16.10
CA LEU A 35 -24.37 -6.13 16.56
C LEU A 35 -24.23 -4.78 17.26
N VAL A 36 -23.13 -4.56 18.00
CA VAL A 36 -22.83 -3.28 18.65
C VAL A 36 -22.32 -2.25 17.67
N ALA A 37 -21.74 -2.71 16.55
CA ALA A 37 -21.20 -1.84 15.50
C ALA A 37 -22.27 -1.41 14.48
N ASP A 38 -23.54 -1.71 14.70
CA ASP A 38 -24.65 -1.44 13.79
C ASP A 38 -24.37 -1.98 12.36
N ILE A 39 -23.95 -3.24 12.31
CA ILE A 39 -23.71 -3.97 11.06
C ILE A 39 -24.91 -4.82 10.74
N ASN A 40 -25.40 -4.76 9.50
CA ASN A 40 -26.40 -5.71 9.00
C ASN A 40 -25.74 -7.09 8.80
N LEU A 41 -25.81 -7.92 9.83
CA LEU A 41 -25.17 -9.23 9.85
C LEU A 41 -25.62 -10.16 8.72
N PRO A 42 -26.94 -10.31 8.43
CA PRO A 42 -27.38 -11.12 7.29
C PRO A 42 -26.73 -10.69 5.98
N SER A 43 -26.78 -9.41 5.66
CA SER A 43 -26.19 -8.88 4.42
C SER A 43 -24.68 -9.06 4.37
N THR A 44 -23.97 -8.85 5.50
CA THR A 44 -22.52 -9.06 5.59
C THR A 44 -22.18 -10.54 5.40
N HIS A 45 -22.93 -11.44 6.02
CA HIS A 45 -22.76 -12.88 5.88
C HIS A 45 -22.99 -13.33 4.43
N ASP A 46 -24.09 -12.90 3.81
CA ASP A 46 -24.42 -13.25 2.42
C ASP A 46 -23.36 -12.69 1.44
N PHE A 47 -22.87 -11.50 1.69
CA PHE A 47 -21.78 -10.91 0.91
C PHE A 47 -20.51 -11.76 0.99
N ILE A 48 -20.03 -12.09 2.20
CA ILE A 48 -18.82 -12.90 2.38
C ILE A 48 -19.01 -14.31 1.79
N ARG A 49 -20.19 -14.92 1.99
CA ARG A 49 -20.50 -16.21 1.41
C ARG A 49 -20.46 -16.17 -0.12
N SER A 50 -21.11 -15.19 -0.73
CA SER A 50 -21.13 -15.05 -2.19
C SER A 50 -19.73 -14.93 -2.78
N LEU A 51 -18.83 -14.16 -2.14
CA LEU A 51 -17.43 -14.05 -2.55
C LEU A 51 -16.66 -15.36 -2.36
N SER A 52 -16.93 -16.10 -1.27
CA SER A 52 -16.23 -17.35 -0.94
C SER A 52 -16.62 -18.50 -1.88
N GLU A 53 -17.85 -18.49 -2.37
CA GLU A 53 -18.40 -19.51 -3.26
C GLU A 53 -18.14 -19.21 -4.75
N ASP A 54 -17.87 -17.95 -5.09
CA ASP A 54 -17.57 -17.55 -6.47
C ASP A 54 -16.13 -17.95 -6.84
N LYS A 55 -16.05 -19.04 -7.63
CA LYS A 55 -14.77 -19.55 -8.14
C LYS A 55 -13.99 -18.55 -9.02
N LYS A 56 -14.65 -17.54 -9.58
CA LYS A 56 -13.99 -16.50 -10.39
C LYS A 56 -13.28 -15.48 -9.52
N VAL A 57 -13.78 -15.24 -8.31
CA VAL A 57 -13.14 -14.32 -7.34
C VAL A 57 -11.89 -14.94 -6.74
N GLY A 58 -11.93 -16.26 -6.41
CA GLY A 58 -10.80 -16.96 -5.80
C GLY A 58 -10.39 -16.34 -4.45
N LEU A 59 -11.37 -16.04 -3.59
CA LEU A 59 -11.15 -15.37 -2.31
C LEU A 59 -10.20 -16.18 -1.42
N ALA A 60 -9.13 -15.54 -0.96
CA ALA A 60 -8.21 -16.10 0.03
C ALA A 60 -8.60 -15.71 1.47
N GLY A 61 -9.09 -14.49 1.65
CA GLY A 61 -9.59 -13.99 2.92
C GLY A 61 -10.15 -12.58 2.78
N ILE A 62 -10.98 -12.19 3.74
CA ILE A 62 -11.60 -10.87 3.83
C ILE A 62 -11.65 -10.43 5.28
N ALA A 63 -11.39 -9.14 5.52
CA ALA A 63 -11.57 -8.52 6.82
C ALA A 63 -12.29 -7.18 6.64
N ILE A 64 -13.25 -6.89 7.51
CA ILE A 64 -14.07 -5.68 7.47
C ILE A 64 -13.90 -4.93 8.77
N LEU A 65 -13.47 -3.66 8.67
CA LEU A 65 -13.47 -2.72 9.78
C LEU A 65 -14.62 -1.74 9.63
N LYS A 66 -15.22 -1.38 10.76
CA LYS A 66 -16.13 -0.25 10.90
C LYS A 66 -15.73 0.56 12.13
N ASP A 67 -15.58 1.86 11.97
CA ASP A 67 -15.21 2.79 13.05
C ASP A 67 -13.93 2.33 13.82
N GLY A 68 -12.91 1.89 13.07
CA GLY A 68 -11.63 1.41 13.60
C GLY A 68 -11.72 0.09 14.38
N LYS A 69 -12.78 -0.71 14.20
CA LYS A 69 -12.99 -1.99 14.86
C LYS A 69 -13.20 -3.10 13.86
N LEU A 70 -12.53 -4.23 14.04
CA LEU A 70 -12.70 -5.41 13.21
C LEU A 70 -14.06 -6.04 13.53
N VAL A 71 -14.97 -6.04 12.57
CA VAL A 71 -16.36 -6.54 12.71
C VAL A 71 -16.59 -7.85 11.98
N ALA A 72 -15.78 -8.18 10.98
CA ALA A 72 -15.81 -9.48 10.31
C ALA A 72 -14.41 -9.85 9.81
N GLU A 73 -14.08 -11.14 9.87
CA GLU A 73 -12.87 -11.72 9.34
C GLU A 73 -13.15 -13.15 8.89
N HIS A 74 -12.73 -13.49 7.68
CA HIS A 74 -12.93 -14.82 7.12
C HIS A 74 -11.73 -15.23 6.25
N TYR A 75 -11.38 -16.50 6.28
CA TYR A 75 -10.33 -17.11 5.46
C TYR A 75 -10.88 -18.34 4.75
N VAL A 76 -10.54 -18.47 3.47
CA VAL A 76 -10.87 -19.65 2.68
C VAL A 76 -9.70 -20.63 2.69
N PRO A 77 -9.87 -21.88 3.09
CA PRO A 77 -8.80 -22.88 3.07
C PRO A 77 -8.12 -22.97 1.69
N PRO A 78 -6.77 -23.11 1.61
CA PRO A 78 -5.83 -23.40 2.70
C PRO A 78 -5.31 -22.18 3.47
N TYR A 79 -5.83 -21.00 3.21
CA TYR A 79 -5.39 -19.76 3.86
C TYR A 79 -5.93 -19.65 5.29
N GLY A 80 -5.25 -18.84 6.12
CA GLY A 80 -5.63 -18.64 7.51
C GLY A 80 -4.95 -17.41 8.12
N ALA A 81 -5.28 -17.09 9.36
CA ALA A 81 -4.68 -16.00 10.10
C ALA A 81 -3.15 -16.13 10.13
N GLY A 82 -2.46 -15.03 9.88
CA GLY A 82 -1.00 -15.00 9.81
C GLY A 82 -0.37 -15.52 8.51
N TYR A 83 -1.16 -16.08 7.58
CA TYR A 83 -0.66 -16.39 6.25
C TYR A 83 -0.27 -15.10 5.52
N ARG A 84 0.95 -15.08 4.96
CA ARG A 84 1.46 -13.89 4.26
C ARG A 84 1.21 -14.01 2.76
N HIS A 85 0.41 -13.09 2.26
CA HIS A 85 0.13 -12.95 0.84
C HIS A 85 1.16 -12.05 0.16
N VAL A 86 1.49 -12.34 -1.08
CA VAL A 86 2.20 -11.40 -1.95
C VAL A 86 1.23 -10.26 -2.28
N SER A 87 1.58 -9.05 -1.90
CA SER A 87 0.68 -7.89 -2.03
C SER A 87 0.63 -7.30 -3.44
N PHE A 88 1.51 -7.76 -4.34
CA PHE A 88 1.67 -7.16 -5.67
C PHE A 88 1.72 -5.62 -5.59
N SER A 89 0.96 -4.94 -6.44
CA SER A 89 0.97 -3.47 -6.53
C SER A 89 0.36 -2.74 -5.35
N MET A 90 -0.36 -3.42 -4.44
CA MET A 90 -0.87 -2.83 -3.21
C MET A 90 0.25 -2.18 -2.38
N CYS A 91 1.46 -2.75 -2.42
CA CYS A 91 2.61 -2.18 -1.71
C CYS A 91 3.10 -0.82 -2.24
N LYS A 92 2.64 -0.37 -3.40
CA LYS A 92 2.94 0.96 -3.92
C LYS A 92 2.47 2.05 -2.96
N SER A 93 1.29 1.86 -2.36
CA SER A 93 0.78 2.77 -1.33
C SER A 93 1.66 2.79 -0.08
N VAL A 94 2.27 1.65 0.28
CA VAL A 94 3.24 1.59 1.39
C VAL A 94 4.56 2.30 1.05
N THR A 95 5.01 2.21 -0.20
CA THR A 95 6.17 3.00 -0.67
C THR A 95 5.85 4.50 -0.64
N SER A 96 4.62 4.89 -0.98
CA SER A 96 4.15 6.27 -0.82
C SER A 96 4.21 6.73 0.65
N MET A 97 3.80 5.89 1.60
CA MET A 97 3.94 6.19 3.03
C MET A 97 5.41 6.44 3.42
N ALA A 98 6.36 5.66 2.86
CA ALA A 98 7.78 5.87 3.11
C ALA A 98 8.28 7.22 2.57
N VAL A 99 7.78 7.65 1.41
CA VAL A 99 8.06 8.98 0.86
C VAL A 99 7.51 10.08 1.77
N GLY A 100 6.26 9.93 2.23
CA GLY A 100 5.64 10.87 3.16
C GLY A 100 6.45 11.06 4.44
N LEU A 101 6.85 9.97 5.07
CA LEU A 101 7.71 10.00 6.26
C LEU A 101 9.05 10.70 5.97
N ALA A 102 9.67 10.40 4.84
CA ALA A 102 10.95 11.01 4.46
C ALA A 102 10.82 12.52 4.18
N MET A 103 9.68 12.97 3.64
CA MET A 103 9.39 14.39 3.48
C MET A 103 9.18 15.09 4.83
N GLU A 104 8.45 14.47 5.75
CA GLU A 104 8.24 15.00 7.11
C GLU A 104 9.55 15.14 7.89
N GLU A 105 10.52 14.26 7.65
CA GLU A 105 11.87 14.32 8.21
C GLU A 105 12.80 15.30 7.45
N GLY A 106 12.30 15.96 6.40
CA GLY A 106 13.09 16.89 5.59
C GLY A 106 14.17 16.23 4.74
N LEU A 107 14.06 14.93 4.48
CA LEU A 107 15.05 14.16 3.72
C LEU A 107 14.90 14.31 2.20
N LEU A 108 13.70 14.68 1.73
CA LEU A 108 13.39 14.88 0.31
C LEU A 108 12.21 15.83 0.13
N SER A 109 12.04 16.35 -1.11
CA SER A 109 10.88 17.13 -1.50
C SER A 109 10.26 16.63 -2.81
N LEU A 110 9.00 17.00 -3.09
CA LEU A 110 8.27 16.55 -4.29
C LEU A 110 8.89 17.06 -5.58
N ASP A 111 9.48 18.25 -5.56
CA ASP A 111 10.03 18.93 -6.73
C ASP A 111 11.50 18.58 -7.00
N GLU A 112 12.13 17.77 -6.13
CA GLU A 112 13.50 17.31 -6.38
C GLU A 112 13.55 16.49 -7.66
N LYS A 113 14.53 16.83 -8.51
CA LYS A 113 14.75 16.13 -9.77
C LYS A 113 15.51 14.83 -9.55
N LEU A 114 15.06 13.78 -10.23
CA LEU A 114 15.68 12.45 -10.14
C LEU A 114 17.18 12.48 -10.48
N VAL A 115 17.57 13.30 -11.44
CA VAL A 115 18.96 13.45 -11.88
C VAL A 115 19.87 14.12 -10.82
N ASP A 116 19.30 14.96 -9.96
CA ASP A 116 20.03 15.60 -8.86
C ASP A 116 20.17 14.65 -7.66
N ILE A 117 19.21 13.74 -7.50
CA ILE A 117 19.26 12.71 -6.46
C ILE A 117 20.29 11.62 -6.83
N PHE A 118 20.43 11.29 -8.11
CA PHE A 118 21.35 10.27 -8.64
C PHE A 118 22.31 10.83 -9.69
N PRO A 119 23.17 11.80 -9.34
CA PRO A 119 24.06 12.45 -10.30
C PRO A 119 25.07 11.49 -10.94
N GLU A 120 25.40 10.39 -10.25
CA GLU A 120 26.34 9.36 -10.77
C GLU A 120 25.80 8.61 -12.00
N TYR A 121 24.50 8.66 -12.27
CA TYR A 121 23.89 8.06 -13.46
C TYR A 121 23.56 9.06 -14.55
N THR A 122 23.90 10.35 -14.34
CA THR A 122 23.60 11.42 -15.27
C THR A 122 24.86 11.81 -16.06
N GLY A 123 24.68 12.23 -17.31
CA GLY A 123 25.78 12.63 -18.18
C GLY A 123 25.29 13.35 -19.43
N LEU A 124 26.21 13.55 -20.38
CA LEU A 124 25.95 14.24 -21.66
C LEU A 124 24.79 13.58 -22.44
N PHE A 125 24.64 12.26 -22.33
CA PHE A 125 23.62 11.49 -23.07
C PHE A 125 22.29 11.35 -22.32
N THR A 126 22.16 11.90 -21.09
CA THR A 126 20.89 11.88 -20.36
C THR A 126 19.84 12.66 -21.14
N LYS A 127 18.72 12.03 -21.42
CA LYS A 127 17.63 12.61 -22.22
C LYS A 127 17.10 13.89 -21.56
N LYS A 128 16.78 14.91 -22.37
CA LYS A 128 16.27 16.19 -21.87
C LYS A 128 15.04 16.01 -20.97
N ALA A 129 14.09 15.20 -21.38
CA ALA A 129 12.88 14.91 -20.60
C ALA A 129 13.20 14.22 -19.25
N MET A 130 14.19 13.31 -19.20
CA MET A 130 14.62 12.67 -17.95
C MET A 130 15.12 13.68 -16.92
N LYS A 131 15.76 14.78 -17.36
CA LYS A 131 16.23 15.84 -16.47
C LYS A 131 15.11 16.62 -15.79
N GLU A 132 13.88 16.47 -16.26
CA GLU A 132 12.69 17.13 -15.69
C GLU A 132 11.85 16.17 -14.80
N VAL A 133 12.21 14.89 -14.72
CA VAL A 133 11.51 13.93 -13.85
C VAL A 133 11.76 14.27 -12.39
N THR A 134 10.66 14.50 -11.64
CA THR A 134 10.70 14.79 -10.20
C THR A 134 10.14 13.64 -9.37
N VAL A 135 10.29 13.70 -8.05
CA VAL A 135 9.66 12.79 -7.10
C VAL A 135 8.13 12.77 -7.29
N LYS A 136 7.51 13.94 -7.50
CA LYS A 136 6.06 14.05 -7.77
C LYS A 136 5.65 13.27 -9.01
N HIS A 137 6.40 13.39 -10.11
CA HIS A 137 6.08 12.64 -11.34
C HIS A 137 6.15 11.11 -11.15
N LEU A 138 7.06 10.63 -10.29
CA LEU A 138 7.12 9.22 -9.93
C LEU A 138 5.90 8.78 -9.09
N LEU A 139 5.49 9.61 -8.11
CA LEU A 139 4.34 9.35 -7.24
C LEU A 139 3.03 9.30 -8.02
N THR A 140 2.86 10.19 -8.99
CA THR A 140 1.63 10.34 -9.80
C THR A 140 1.61 9.47 -11.06
N MET A 141 2.66 8.65 -11.30
CA MET A 141 2.79 7.85 -12.53
C MET A 141 2.84 8.68 -13.82
N THR A 142 3.35 9.91 -13.73
CA THR A 142 3.44 10.85 -14.86
C THR A 142 4.87 11.07 -15.35
N ALA A 143 5.81 10.20 -14.99
CA ALA A 143 7.20 10.31 -15.41
C ALA A 143 7.45 9.95 -16.89
N GLY A 144 6.59 9.11 -17.50
CA GLY A 144 6.68 8.70 -18.91
C GLY A 144 7.88 7.82 -19.28
N VAL A 145 8.62 7.30 -18.30
CA VAL A 145 9.85 6.52 -18.52
C VAL A 145 9.53 5.13 -19.07
N LYS A 146 10.23 4.69 -20.13
CA LYS A 146 9.98 3.43 -20.84
C LYS A 146 10.59 2.19 -20.17
N PHE A 147 11.42 2.34 -19.15
CA PHE A 147 11.95 1.19 -18.39
C PHE A 147 10.86 0.59 -17.51
N ASP A 148 10.47 -0.65 -17.80
CA ASP A 148 9.36 -1.38 -17.21
C ASP A 148 9.80 -2.66 -16.46
N GLU A 149 8.84 -3.43 -15.95
CA GLU A 149 9.10 -4.66 -15.20
C GLU A 149 9.82 -5.71 -16.08
N VAL A 150 9.46 -5.85 -17.34
CA VAL A 150 10.07 -6.82 -18.25
C VAL A 150 11.53 -6.45 -18.50
N SER A 151 11.79 -5.20 -18.80
CA SER A 151 13.14 -4.68 -19.01
C SER A 151 14.02 -4.84 -17.77
N SER A 152 13.43 -4.77 -16.59
CA SER A 152 14.14 -4.88 -15.31
C SER A 152 14.78 -6.26 -15.08
N TYR A 153 14.21 -7.34 -15.64
CA TYR A 153 14.78 -8.69 -15.52
C TYR A 153 16.16 -8.83 -16.16
N PHE A 154 16.46 -7.99 -17.15
CA PHE A 154 17.73 -8.02 -17.88
C PHE A 154 18.72 -6.95 -17.41
N ALA A 155 18.35 -6.15 -16.41
CA ALA A 155 19.15 -5.03 -15.93
C ALA A 155 19.84 -5.37 -14.59
N GLU A 156 21.15 -5.15 -14.49
CA GLU A 156 21.91 -5.30 -13.26
C GLU A 156 21.66 -4.16 -12.27
N ASP A 157 21.61 -2.92 -12.75
CA ASP A 157 21.30 -1.73 -11.94
C ASP A 157 20.06 -1.02 -12.50
N TRP A 158 18.93 -1.20 -11.84
CA TRP A 158 17.65 -0.66 -12.28
C TRP A 158 17.60 0.88 -12.25
N ARG A 159 18.35 1.53 -11.34
CA ARG A 159 18.43 3.00 -11.28
C ARG A 159 19.14 3.55 -12.51
N LYS A 160 20.28 2.96 -12.86
CA LYS A 160 21.03 3.32 -14.07
C LYS A 160 20.19 3.12 -15.32
N SER A 161 19.53 1.96 -15.43
CA SER A 161 18.68 1.64 -16.59
C SER A 161 17.46 2.56 -16.68
N PHE A 162 16.82 2.90 -15.55
CA PHE A 162 15.70 3.83 -15.53
C PHE A 162 16.11 5.24 -15.99
N ILE A 163 17.21 5.79 -15.44
CA ILE A 163 17.69 7.13 -15.78
C ILE A 163 18.22 7.18 -17.22
N GLY A 164 18.78 6.08 -17.73
CA GLY A 164 19.26 5.97 -19.11
C GLY A 164 18.16 5.75 -20.16
N SER A 165 16.92 5.47 -19.75
CA SER A 165 15.82 5.12 -20.65
C SER A 165 15.22 6.33 -21.37
N ASP A 166 14.50 6.03 -22.46
CA ASP A 166 13.66 7.02 -23.14
C ASP A 166 12.45 7.40 -22.31
N VAL A 167 11.92 8.59 -22.58
CA VAL A 167 10.72 9.15 -21.96
C VAL A 167 9.68 9.35 -23.07
N SER A 168 8.46 8.84 -22.87
CA SER A 168 7.42 8.80 -23.92
C SER A 168 6.74 10.15 -24.16
N PHE A 169 6.65 10.97 -23.08
CA PHE A 169 5.98 12.27 -23.09
C PHE A 169 6.70 13.21 -22.09
N ALA A 170 6.39 14.49 -22.13
CA ALA A 170 6.94 15.45 -21.14
C ALA A 170 6.45 15.06 -19.72
N PRO A 171 7.35 14.92 -18.74
CA PRO A 171 6.94 14.56 -17.38
C PRO A 171 5.85 15.49 -16.84
N GLY A 172 4.80 14.91 -16.27
CA GLY A 172 3.64 15.62 -15.75
C GLY A 172 2.49 15.82 -16.74
N THR A 173 2.63 15.48 -18.03
CA THR A 173 1.60 15.76 -19.04
C THR A 173 0.67 14.60 -19.36
N ASP A 174 1.05 13.37 -19.02
CA ASP A 174 0.25 12.18 -19.28
C ASP A 174 0.51 11.10 -18.23
N PHE A 175 -0.35 10.10 -18.16
CA PHE A 175 -0.30 9.00 -17.20
C PHE A 175 0.14 7.71 -17.86
N THR A 176 1.16 7.06 -17.29
CA THR A 176 1.52 5.68 -17.62
C THR A 176 1.85 4.91 -16.35
N TYR A 177 1.00 3.94 -16.01
CA TYR A 177 1.23 3.08 -14.85
C TYR A 177 2.48 2.23 -15.06
N ASN A 178 3.49 2.44 -14.19
CA ASN A 178 4.79 1.79 -14.30
C ASN A 178 5.36 1.53 -12.90
N SER A 179 5.53 0.26 -12.54
CA SER A 179 6.04 -0.13 -11.22
C SER A 179 7.48 0.31 -10.97
N LEU A 180 8.26 0.59 -12.00
CA LEU A 180 9.62 1.10 -11.86
C LEU A 180 9.66 2.56 -11.38
N ASN A 181 8.59 3.34 -11.56
CA ASN A 181 8.43 4.63 -10.89
C ASN A 181 8.47 4.44 -9.37
N THR A 182 7.73 3.45 -8.88
CA THR A 182 7.69 3.13 -7.44
C THR A 182 9.01 2.53 -6.94
N TYR A 183 9.68 1.73 -7.76
CA TYR A 183 11.04 1.28 -7.43
C TYR A 183 11.99 2.47 -7.26
N MET A 184 11.91 3.48 -8.12
CA MET A 184 12.74 4.68 -7.98
C MET A 184 12.42 5.46 -6.70
N LEU A 185 11.15 5.51 -6.27
CA LEU A 185 10.78 6.07 -4.96
C LEU A 185 11.43 5.28 -3.81
N ALA A 186 11.41 3.95 -3.86
CA ALA A 186 12.09 3.11 -2.87
C ALA A 186 13.62 3.35 -2.85
N ALA A 187 14.24 3.50 -4.03
CA ALA A 187 15.65 3.82 -4.16
C ALA A 187 15.99 5.21 -3.61
N ILE A 188 15.13 6.20 -3.81
CA ILE A 188 15.26 7.56 -3.26
C ILE A 188 15.22 7.50 -1.74
N VAL A 189 14.20 6.87 -1.15
CA VAL A 189 14.08 6.72 0.30
C VAL A 189 15.31 6.00 0.88
N THR A 190 15.73 4.88 0.26
CA THR A 190 16.93 4.14 0.68
C THR A 190 18.18 5.03 0.69
N ARG A 191 18.37 5.83 -0.34
CA ARG A 191 19.51 6.76 -0.45
C ARG A 191 19.46 7.85 0.62
N ARG A 192 18.32 8.48 0.80
CA ARG A 192 18.15 9.62 1.71
C ARG A 192 18.16 9.21 3.18
N ALA A 193 17.58 8.05 3.50
CA ALA A 193 17.54 7.50 4.85
C ALA A 193 18.87 6.82 5.27
N GLY A 194 19.77 6.53 4.32
CA GLY A 194 21.03 5.81 4.60
C GLY A 194 20.86 4.35 5.05
N CYS A 195 19.65 3.79 4.86
CA CYS A 195 19.34 2.39 5.18
C CYS A 195 18.29 1.86 4.18
N SER A 196 18.02 0.55 4.17
CA SER A 196 16.99 0.01 3.28
C SER A 196 15.61 0.60 3.63
N MET A 197 14.74 0.78 2.62
CA MET A 197 13.39 1.31 2.83
C MET A 197 12.60 0.45 3.82
N LEU A 198 12.76 -0.88 3.79
CA LEU A 198 12.12 -1.77 4.76
C LEU A 198 12.63 -1.52 6.20
N ALA A 199 13.92 -1.31 6.40
CA ALA A 199 14.48 -0.95 7.71
C ALA A 199 13.97 0.41 8.19
N TYR A 200 13.90 1.38 7.29
CA TYR A 200 13.33 2.71 7.54
C TYR A 200 11.88 2.64 8.01
N LEU A 201 11.04 1.88 7.28
CA LEU A 201 9.64 1.69 7.62
C LEU A 201 9.42 0.86 8.90
N LYS A 202 10.30 -0.12 9.19
CA LYS A 202 10.17 -0.95 10.39
C LYS A 202 10.10 -0.15 11.68
N SER A 203 10.92 0.85 11.85
CA SER A 203 10.96 1.66 13.08
C SER A 203 9.85 2.71 13.14
N ARG A 204 9.48 3.29 12.01
CA ARG A 204 8.58 4.46 11.91
C ARG A 204 7.12 4.10 11.72
N LEU A 205 6.87 2.99 11.03
CA LEU A 205 5.52 2.60 10.61
C LEU A 205 5.15 1.21 11.13
N PHE A 206 5.92 0.17 10.78
CA PHE A 206 5.48 -1.20 10.99
C PHE A 206 5.45 -1.61 12.47
N ARG A 207 6.51 -1.33 13.24
CA ARG A 207 6.52 -1.61 14.68
C ARG A 207 5.42 -0.85 15.45
N PRO A 208 5.23 0.45 15.24
CA PRO A 208 4.11 1.17 15.84
C PRO A 208 2.74 0.57 15.49
N LEU A 209 2.56 0.07 14.26
CA LEU A 209 1.33 -0.62 13.83
C LEU A 209 1.23 -2.08 14.33
N GLY A 210 2.25 -2.61 15.01
CA GLY A 210 2.30 -4.03 15.39
C GLY A 210 2.42 -4.97 14.19
N ILE A 211 3.11 -4.52 13.13
CA ILE A 211 3.43 -5.31 11.93
C ILE A 211 4.87 -5.82 12.08
N HIS A 212 5.04 -7.11 12.32
CA HIS A 212 6.36 -7.68 12.66
C HIS A 212 6.88 -8.62 11.58
N ASN A 213 5.99 -9.34 10.90
CA ASN A 213 6.33 -10.39 9.95
C ASN A 213 6.14 -9.94 8.51
N ILE A 214 6.96 -8.99 8.07
CA ILE A 214 6.92 -8.42 6.73
C ILE A 214 8.26 -8.66 6.02
N THR A 215 8.19 -9.03 4.75
CA THR A 215 9.35 -9.15 3.85
C THR A 215 9.08 -8.42 2.55
N TRP A 216 10.15 -8.02 1.86
CA TRP A 216 10.06 -7.35 0.57
C TRP A 216 11.17 -7.84 -0.34
N ASP A 217 10.82 -8.25 -1.56
CA ASP A 217 11.80 -8.70 -2.55
C ASP A 217 12.63 -7.50 -3.05
N CYS A 218 13.91 -7.74 -3.33
CA CYS A 218 14.85 -6.72 -3.78
C CYS A 218 15.22 -6.87 -5.26
N CYS A 219 15.74 -5.78 -5.84
CA CYS A 219 16.45 -5.78 -7.12
C CYS A 219 17.85 -6.41 -6.96
N PRO A 220 18.62 -6.65 -8.04
CA PRO A 220 19.98 -7.22 -7.94
C PRO A 220 20.96 -6.42 -7.08
N LYS A 221 20.73 -5.10 -6.89
CA LYS A 221 21.55 -4.23 -6.02
C LYS A 221 21.05 -4.15 -4.58
N GLY A 222 20.11 -5.02 -4.17
CA GLY A 222 19.62 -5.12 -2.78
C GLY A 222 18.64 -4.03 -2.34
N ILE A 223 18.07 -3.24 -3.26
CA ILE A 223 17.03 -2.24 -2.97
C ILE A 223 15.67 -2.91 -3.12
N GLU A 224 14.76 -2.68 -2.18
CA GLU A 224 13.39 -3.19 -2.26
C GLU A 224 12.72 -2.74 -3.56
N ARG A 225 11.96 -3.65 -4.19
CA ARG A 225 11.30 -3.38 -5.49
C ARG A 225 10.27 -2.26 -5.42
N GLY A 226 9.79 -1.91 -4.23
CA GLY A 226 8.85 -0.83 -3.99
C GLY A 226 7.47 -1.06 -4.61
N GLY A 227 7.40 -1.36 -5.90
CA GLY A 227 6.18 -1.53 -6.67
C GLY A 227 5.51 -2.90 -6.58
N TRP A 228 6.22 -3.93 -6.07
CA TRP A 228 5.75 -5.31 -5.88
C TRP A 228 6.68 -6.09 -4.97
N GLY A 229 6.32 -7.34 -4.64
CA GLY A 229 7.19 -8.26 -3.91
C GLY A 229 7.14 -8.15 -2.38
N MET A 230 6.28 -7.29 -1.84
CA MET A 230 6.02 -7.25 -0.39
C MET A 230 5.10 -8.41 0.00
N LYS A 231 5.36 -9.02 1.16
CA LYS A 231 4.55 -10.10 1.74
C LYS A 231 4.14 -9.75 3.14
N LEU A 232 2.82 -9.77 3.39
CA LEU A 232 2.21 -9.46 4.69
C LEU A 232 0.88 -10.19 4.87
N SER A 233 0.38 -10.26 6.10
CA SER A 233 -0.90 -10.90 6.41
C SER A 233 -2.09 -9.99 6.05
N LEU A 234 -3.29 -10.58 5.96
CA LEU A 234 -4.53 -9.84 5.77
C LEU A 234 -4.72 -8.78 6.87
N GLN A 235 -4.42 -9.15 8.12
CA GLN A 235 -4.55 -8.22 9.25
C GLN A 235 -3.54 -7.07 9.20
N ASP A 236 -2.34 -7.29 8.65
CA ASP A 236 -1.39 -6.20 8.43
C ASP A 236 -1.88 -5.24 7.35
N MET A 237 -2.57 -5.74 6.30
CA MET A 237 -3.22 -4.90 5.29
C MET A 237 -4.31 -4.01 5.91
N VAL A 238 -5.12 -4.59 6.82
CA VAL A 238 -6.15 -3.87 7.57
C VAL A 238 -5.56 -2.69 8.36
N LYS A 239 -4.46 -2.91 9.08
CA LYS A 239 -3.79 -1.85 9.85
C LYS A 239 -3.31 -0.69 8.99
N LEU A 240 -2.83 -0.98 7.78
CA LEU A 240 -2.43 0.05 6.81
C LEU A 240 -3.63 0.86 6.32
N GLY A 241 -4.78 0.21 6.10
CA GLY A 241 -6.03 0.89 5.75
C GLY A 241 -6.57 1.73 6.90
N GLU A 242 -6.58 1.18 8.12
CA GLU A 242 -7.00 1.89 9.33
C GLU A 242 -6.17 3.15 9.59
N LEU A 243 -4.86 3.11 9.31
CA LEU A 243 -3.99 4.28 9.43
C LEU A 243 -4.47 5.43 8.54
N TYR A 244 -4.86 5.15 7.30
CA TYR A 244 -5.42 6.16 6.40
C TYR A 244 -6.79 6.65 6.84
N LEU A 245 -7.65 5.75 7.32
CA LEU A 245 -8.97 6.09 7.86
C LEU A 245 -8.88 7.04 9.06
N ASN A 246 -7.81 6.89 9.86
CA ASN A 246 -7.54 7.70 11.05
C ASN A 246 -6.57 8.86 10.80
N ASP A 247 -6.54 9.43 9.58
CA ASP A 247 -5.70 10.58 9.24
C ASP A 247 -4.21 10.39 9.60
N GLY A 248 -3.69 9.17 9.47
CA GLY A 248 -2.29 8.84 9.73
C GLY A 248 -1.93 8.63 11.21
N ALA A 249 -2.92 8.54 12.09
CA ALA A 249 -2.73 8.30 13.52
C ALA A 249 -3.13 6.89 13.96
N ILE A 250 -2.54 6.43 15.05
CA ILE A 250 -3.00 5.24 15.79
C ILE A 250 -3.43 5.64 17.21
N ILE A 251 -4.29 4.83 17.82
CA ILE A 251 -4.67 4.99 19.22
C ILE A 251 -4.01 3.86 20.02
N ARG A 252 -3.07 4.21 20.89
CA ARG A 252 -2.41 3.27 21.81
C ARG A 252 -2.53 3.79 23.24
N ASP A 253 -3.03 2.94 24.15
CA ASP A 253 -3.23 3.28 25.58
C ASP A 253 -4.03 4.59 25.77
N GLY A 254 -5.04 4.82 24.93
CA GLY A 254 -5.88 6.01 24.92
C GLY A 254 -5.21 7.28 24.37
N LYS A 255 -3.96 7.18 23.89
CA LYS A 255 -3.22 8.30 23.28
C LYS A 255 -3.24 8.21 21.77
N HIS A 256 -3.46 9.37 21.13
CA HIS A 256 -3.26 9.51 19.69
C HIS A 256 -1.77 9.66 19.38
N ILE A 257 -1.24 8.79 18.55
CA ILE A 257 0.15 8.83 18.06
C ILE A 257 0.10 9.02 16.56
N GLN A 258 0.55 10.18 16.10
CA GLN A 258 0.67 10.47 14.66
C GLN A 258 1.88 9.71 14.11
N LEU A 259 1.67 8.83 13.15
CA LEU A 259 2.72 8.08 12.45
C LEU A 259 3.04 8.69 11.09
N LEU A 260 2.03 9.23 10.42
CA LEU A 260 2.12 9.88 9.12
C LEU A 260 1.26 11.14 9.16
N SER A 261 1.74 12.28 8.69
CA SER A 261 1.02 13.54 8.86
C SER A 261 -0.34 13.55 8.16
N ARG A 262 -1.29 14.27 8.74
CA ARG A 262 -2.59 14.54 8.09
C ARG A 262 -2.42 15.23 6.74
N ALA A 263 -1.39 16.08 6.62
CA ALA A 263 -1.08 16.75 5.37
C ALA A 263 -0.72 15.73 4.29
N TRP A 264 0.12 14.73 4.60
CA TRP A 264 0.45 13.66 3.67
C TRP A 264 -0.75 12.80 3.31
N ILE A 265 -1.57 12.39 4.29
CA ILE A 265 -2.79 11.61 4.02
C ILE A 265 -3.67 12.36 3.02
N ARG A 266 -3.96 13.63 3.28
CA ARG A 266 -4.77 14.47 2.39
C ARG A 266 -4.16 14.61 1.00
N GLU A 267 -2.87 14.93 0.92
CA GLU A 267 -2.19 15.12 -0.35
C GLU A 267 -2.09 13.82 -1.16
N SER A 268 -1.76 12.71 -0.52
CA SER A 268 -1.61 11.42 -1.19
C SER A 268 -2.92 10.83 -1.70
N THR A 269 -4.05 11.22 -1.12
CA THR A 269 -5.39 10.76 -1.50
C THR A 269 -6.14 11.72 -2.40
N GLN A 270 -5.57 12.91 -2.70
CA GLN A 270 -6.13 13.78 -3.73
C GLN A 270 -5.95 13.15 -5.12
N THR A 271 -6.91 13.44 -6.01
CA THR A 271 -6.80 13.07 -7.42
C THR A 271 -5.84 14.04 -8.10
N HIS A 272 -4.60 13.59 -8.37
CA HIS A 272 -3.61 14.35 -9.12
C HIS A 272 -3.68 14.11 -10.62
N VAL A 273 -4.20 12.96 -11.02
CA VAL A 273 -4.48 12.60 -12.42
C VAL A 273 -5.90 12.10 -12.50
N GLU A 274 -6.72 12.72 -13.32
CA GLU A 274 -8.13 12.34 -13.53
C GLU A 274 -8.27 11.39 -14.72
N PHE A 275 -9.24 10.49 -14.63
CA PHE A 275 -9.60 9.56 -15.71
C PHE A 275 -11.05 9.80 -16.14
N GLU A 276 -11.27 9.98 -17.44
CA GLU A 276 -12.60 10.28 -17.97
C GLU A 276 -13.47 9.03 -18.17
N ASP A 277 -13.00 8.06 -18.92
CA ASP A 277 -13.80 6.91 -19.38
C ASP A 277 -13.60 5.64 -18.54
N THR A 278 -13.75 5.73 -17.22
CA THR A 278 -13.67 4.59 -16.31
C THR A 278 -14.98 4.37 -15.56
N THR A 279 -15.26 3.11 -15.20
CA THR A 279 -16.48 2.78 -14.45
C THR A 279 -16.33 3.01 -12.95
N LEU A 280 -15.16 2.73 -12.37
CA LEU A 280 -14.94 2.70 -10.93
C LEU A 280 -13.98 3.78 -10.44
N THR A 281 -12.87 4.00 -11.13
CA THR A 281 -11.82 4.92 -10.71
C THR A 281 -12.11 6.34 -11.17
N LYS A 282 -11.95 7.33 -10.27
CA LYS A 282 -11.95 8.75 -10.60
C LYS A 282 -10.59 9.18 -11.15
N GLY A 283 -9.52 8.66 -10.56
CA GLY A 283 -8.16 9.00 -10.93
C GLY A 283 -7.12 8.41 -10.01
N TYR A 284 -5.94 9.04 -9.96
CA TYR A 284 -4.78 8.56 -9.22
C TYR A 284 -4.16 9.66 -8.37
N GLY A 285 -3.89 9.31 -7.11
CA GLY A 285 -3.16 10.15 -6.16
C GLY A 285 -1.67 9.80 -6.11
N TYR A 286 -1.06 9.86 -4.93
CA TYR A 286 0.32 9.41 -4.74
C TYR A 286 0.37 7.91 -4.47
N GLN A 287 0.40 7.10 -5.54
CA GLN A 287 0.41 5.63 -5.52
C GLN A 287 -0.88 5.03 -4.92
N ILE A 288 -2.00 5.73 -5.05
CA ILE A 288 -3.30 5.38 -4.51
C ILE A 288 -4.35 5.63 -5.59
N TRP A 289 -5.26 4.68 -5.80
CA TRP A 289 -6.41 4.86 -6.68
C TRP A 289 -7.50 5.63 -5.96
N CYS A 290 -7.98 6.71 -6.58
CA CYS A 290 -9.13 7.49 -6.11
C CYS A 290 -10.39 6.98 -6.82
N LEU A 291 -11.42 6.62 -6.07
CA LEU A 291 -12.66 6.06 -6.62
C LEU A 291 -13.75 7.12 -6.78
N LYS A 292 -14.74 6.83 -7.63
CA LYS A 292 -15.85 7.77 -7.92
C LYS A 292 -16.82 7.93 -6.75
N ASP A 293 -16.89 6.94 -5.86
CA ASP A 293 -17.66 6.98 -4.61
C ASP A 293 -17.00 7.77 -3.48
N GLY A 294 -15.80 8.30 -3.73
CA GLY A 294 -15.00 9.03 -2.75
C GLY A 294 -14.02 8.17 -1.95
N ALA A 295 -14.09 6.84 -2.12
CA ALA A 295 -13.18 5.92 -1.46
C ALA A 295 -11.78 5.93 -2.08
N TRP A 296 -10.83 5.38 -1.34
CA TRP A 296 -9.46 5.12 -1.78
C TRP A 296 -9.20 3.63 -1.87
N LEU A 297 -8.34 3.24 -2.80
CA LEU A 297 -8.04 1.84 -3.02
C LEU A 297 -6.52 1.63 -3.15
N PHE A 298 -5.95 0.81 -2.27
CA PHE A 298 -4.64 0.21 -2.48
C PHE A 298 -4.88 -1.09 -3.24
N ASN A 299 -4.44 -1.17 -4.49
CA ASN A 299 -4.79 -2.26 -5.38
C ASN A 299 -3.58 -3.06 -5.81
N GLY A 300 -3.69 -4.39 -5.73
CA GLY A 300 -2.76 -5.36 -6.30
C GLY A 300 -3.42 -6.22 -7.35
N VAL A 301 -2.68 -6.56 -8.41
CA VAL A 301 -3.12 -7.53 -9.41
C VAL A 301 -3.45 -8.86 -8.72
N PHE A 302 -4.49 -9.55 -9.15
CA PHE A 302 -5.07 -10.75 -8.52
C PHE A 302 -5.82 -10.52 -7.20
N GLY A 303 -6.26 -9.27 -6.92
CA GLY A 303 -7.25 -8.99 -5.90
C GLY A 303 -6.73 -8.73 -4.48
N GLN A 304 -5.48 -8.35 -4.31
CA GLN A 304 -5.00 -7.83 -3.03
C GLN A 304 -5.42 -6.38 -2.89
N ASN A 305 -6.50 -6.15 -2.18
CA ASN A 305 -7.15 -4.84 -2.09
C ASN A 305 -7.27 -4.38 -0.64
N VAL A 306 -7.05 -3.09 -0.41
CA VAL A 306 -7.46 -2.37 0.79
C VAL A 306 -8.36 -1.22 0.32
N TYR A 307 -9.67 -1.39 0.53
CA TYR A 307 -10.69 -0.38 0.22
C TYR A 307 -10.94 0.45 1.47
N ILE A 308 -10.92 1.78 1.35
CA ILE A 308 -11.00 2.74 2.46
C ILE A 308 -12.05 3.78 2.11
N ASN A 309 -13.12 3.86 2.94
CA ASN A 309 -14.24 4.79 2.76
C ASN A 309 -14.67 5.38 4.12
#